data_e3c784749fffc7dc73c8d1fdb92dbbca
#
_entry.id   e3c784749fffc7dc73c8d1fdb92dbbca
#
_cell.length_a   1.000
_cell.length_b   1.000
_cell.length_c   1.000
_cell.angle_alpha   90.00
_cell.angle_beta   90.00
_cell.angle_gamma   90.00
#
_symmetry.space_group_name_H-M   'P 1'
#
loop_
_entity.id
_entity.type
_entity.pdbx_description
1 polymer ?
#
loop_
_entity_poly.entity_id
_entity_poly.type
_entity_poly.pdbx_seq_one_letter_code
_entity_poly.pdbx_strand_id
1 'polypeptide(L)'
;MVRGLGGTEDEGPVLYTPILIDGVPVPSFAMGQMLDFSNVDVLRGPQLTEGINAFGGMVSAQSRDPGNRLAGALDFEYGTGNRKRATFSGDLPINASTSLRLSVGGETADGYIHNRALNRRDTGGWHGWFGRIKLLHKDDAGGEWRFSLHHMLNHGGNDYFETPENARNHVSYNTSEGVNDTEYLIGSAQYHRKFSQHAILDVTFGGTSTDWRYSNPYSVFSANSGFTLPTRQIGGSVMLSGTSRTLDWKGGIYGQQVKRWAPYNFDMSPYYASHTTATLGTANVAFMGELGWHFSKNWRLVPSLRIEHVDSSLSNWTSSMSGDTPYVYSMQESLPRQTLSKTAPLPSLKLEYNPQPSGKLSQFGWLSYSRSFLPPNYSPYGSYDSTVSVPYASSYGNNIELGYRLGDLTDRWFVEATGFANFLSNLQVSATNGAGESLIGTAGTAHSRGMEATAHWKPLDTLQLNAFLGLTYAAYDRFVFGGTDYSGKQMAGTPRSNFGFSGEWHPAPDWAVNVSVVRRGRTTLYPSSSIQNAPYVLVDAQIEKRWKHWTVALYGHNLTNSSYFTRGLSGGYVVAANPRQLGFRVGVNF
;
A
#
# COMPACT_ATOMS: atom_id res chain seq x y z
N MET A 1 -1.31 0.74 6.35
CA MET A 1 -0.69 0.18 7.58
C MET A 1 -1.30 -1.16 7.91
N VAL A 2 -0.48 -2.15 8.17
CA VAL A 2 -0.88 -3.47 8.63
C VAL A 2 -0.40 -3.65 10.06
N ARG A 3 -1.28 -3.96 11.01
CA ARG A 3 -0.97 -4.19 12.44
C ARG A 3 -0.17 -3.08 13.12
N GLY A 4 -0.39 -1.83 12.74
CA GLY A 4 0.36 -0.68 13.24
C GLY A 4 1.73 -0.49 12.62
N LEU A 5 2.11 -1.33 11.68
CA LEU A 5 3.35 -1.20 10.91
C LEU A 5 3.06 -0.46 9.61
N GLY A 6 3.58 0.71 9.52
CA GLY A 6 3.50 1.62 8.40
C GLY A 6 4.24 2.89 8.82
N GLY A 7 4.87 3.57 7.90
CA GLY A 7 5.71 4.69 8.26
C GLY A 7 5.88 5.67 7.10
N THR A 8 7.09 6.05 6.85
CA THR A 8 7.58 6.99 5.85
C THR A 8 7.49 6.44 4.42
N GLU A 9 6.36 5.84 4.08
CA GLU A 9 6.20 5.05 2.86
C GLU A 9 6.42 5.89 1.60
N ASP A 10 6.10 7.18 1.67
CA ASP A 10 6.24 8.09 0.53
C ASP A 10 7.67 8.62 0.39
N GLU A 11 8.46 8.64 1.44
CA GLU A 11 9.79 9.23 1.48
C GLU A 11 10.93 8.18 1.37
N GLY A 12 10.68 6.94 1.79
CA GLY A 12 11.66 5.85 1.74
C GLY A 12 11.63 5.03 0.44
N PRO A 13 12.76 4.48 -0.01
CA PRO A 13 12.82 3.62 -1.19
C PRO A 13 12.26 2.21 -0.95
N VAL A 14 12.00 1.82 0.28
CA VAL A 14 11.51 0.50 0.67
C VAL A 14 10.26 0.65 1.55
N LEU A 15 9.19 -0.03 1.15
CA LEU A 15 7.91 0.01 1.86
C LEU A 15 7.87 -1.03 2.99
N TYR A 16 7.27 -0.66 4.13
CA TYR A 16 6.93 -1.62 5.21
C TYR A 16 5.95 -2.70 4.74
N THR A 17 5.03 -2.29 3.86
CA THR A 17 4.02 -3.15 3.27
C THR A 17 4.12 -2.96 1.76
N PRO A 18 4.96 -3.75 1.06
CA PRO A 18 5.07 -3.67 -0.39
C PRO A 18 3.73 -3.97 -1.05
N ILE A 19 3.52 -3.29 -2.17
CA ILE A 19 2.37 -3.46 -3.05
C ILE A 19 2.88 -4.05 -4.34
N LEU A 20 2.26 -5.14 -4.80
CA LEU A 20 2.60 -5.80 -6.05
C LEU A 20 1.42 -5.71 -7.02
N ILE A 21 1.70 -5.40 -8.26
CA ILE A 21 0.77 -5.54 -9.38
C ILE A 21 1.37 -6.56 -10.36
N ASP A 22 0.65 -7.65 -10.59
CA ASP A 22 1.13 -8.77 -11.42
C ASP A 22 2.54 -9.23 -11.02
N GLY A 23 2.80 -9.32 -9.70
CA GLY A 23 4.06 -9.76 -9.12
C GLY A 23 5.18 -8.71 -9.12
N VAL A 24 4.97 -7.50 -9.64
CA VAL A 24 5.95 -6.42 -9.69
C VAL A 24 5.68 -5.42 -8.57
N PRO A 25 6.68 -5.08 -7.73
CA PRO A 25 6.52 -4.07 -6.70
C PRO A 25 6.26 -2.68 -7.29
N VAL A 26 5.36 -1.94 -6.66
CA VAL A 26 4.99 -0.57 -7.07
C VAL A 26 4.99 0.37 -5.87
N PRO A 27 5.19 1.68 -6.05
CA PRO A 27 5.04 2.66 -4.98
C PRO A 27 3.60 2.71 -4.43
N SER A 28 3.42 3.15 -3.18
CA SER A 28 2.12 3.24 -2.53
C SER A 28 1.11 4.12 -3.26
N PHE A 29 1.56 5.21 -3.88
CA PHE A 29 0.72 6.12 -4.65
C PHE A 29 0.22 5.52 -5.99
N ALA A 30 0.78 4.41 -6.46
CA ALA A 30 0.33 3.71 -7.66
C ALA A 30 -1.01 2.97 -7.49
N MET A 31 -1.56 2.92 -6.27
CA MET A 31 -2.84 2.27 -5.98
C MET A 31 -4.08 3.09 -6.36
N GLY A 32 -3.92 4.33 -6.82
CA GLY A 32 -5.03 5.27 -7.03
C GLY A 32 -6.11 4.81 -8.02
N GLN A 33 -5.79 3.95 -8.98
CA GLN A 33 -6.74 3.50 -10.00
C GLN A 33 -6.71 1.98 -10.21
N MET A 34 -7.34 1.26 -9.29
CA MET A 34 -7.45 -0.20 -9.38
C MET A 34 -8.61 -0.61 -10.28
N LEU A 35 -8.36 -0.66 -11.59
CA LEU A 35 -9.34 -1.13 -12.56
C LEU A 35 -9.00 -2.53 -13.05
N ASP A 36 -10.04 -3.35 -13.26
CA ASP A 36 -9.98 -4.63 -13.97
C ASP A 36 -8.98 -5.62 -13.34
N PHE A 37 -9.00 -5.68 -12.00
CA PHE A 37 -8.31 -6.70 -11.24
C PHE A 37 -9.23 -7.91 -11.01
N SER A 38 -8.65 -9.10 -11.08
CA SER A 38 -9.37 -10.34 -10.73
C SER A 38 -9.35 -10.58 -9.24
N ASN A 39 -8.24 -10.19 -8.58
CA ASN A 39 -8.03 -10.42 -7.16
C ASN A 39 -7.13 -9.35 -6.55
N VAL A 40 -7.37 -9.04 -5.28
CA VAL A 40 -6.51 -8.20 -4.43
C VAL A 40 -6.41 -8.88 -3.07
N ASP A 41 -5.21 -9.38 -2.78
CA ASP A 41 -4.90 -10.06 -1.52
C ASP A 41 -4.15 -9.13 -0.58
N VAL A 42 -4.53 -9.15 0.69
CA VAL A 42 -3.80 -8.48 1.76
C VAL A 42 -3.23 -9.54 2.70
N LEU A 43 -1.94 -9.81 2.55
CA LEU A 43 -1.22 -10.74 3.40
C LEU A 43 -0.71 -10.00 4.64
N ARG A 44 -1.03 -10.50 5.81
CA ARG A 44 -0.68 -9.90 7.09
C ARG A 44 0.54 -10.59 7.69
N GLY A 45 1.35 -9.82 8.40
CA GLY A 45 2.61 -10.30 8.95
C GLY A 45 3.74 -10.45 7.91
N PRO A 46 4.96 -10.78 8.34
CA PRO A 46 6.11 -10.91 7.44
C PRO A 46 5.92 -11.96 6.36
N GLN A 47 6.24 -11.63 5.12
CA GLN A 47 6.22 -12.55 3.99
C GLN A 47 7.65 -12.80 3.53
N LEU A 48 8.17 -14.01 3.72
CA LEU A 48 9.57 -14.35 3.47
C LEU A 48 9.81 -15.06 2.14
N THR A 49 8.81 -15.78 1.62
CA THR A 49 8.92 -16.67 0.45
C THR A 49 8.06 -16.24 -0.73
N GLU A 50 7.53 -15.02 -0.71
CA GLU A 50 6.66 -14.47 -1.77
C GLU A 50 7.41 -13.54 -2.76
N GLY A 51 8.71 -13.74 -2.92
CA GLY A 51 9.57 -12.90 -3.77
C GLY A 51 10.14 -11.72 -2.98
N ILE A 52 9.46 -10.57 -2.98
CA ILE A 52 9.91 -9.41 -2.21
C ILE A 52 9.78 -9.64 -0.70
N ASN A 53 10.71 -9.06 0.07
CA ASN A 53 10.61 -9.05 1.52
C ASN A 53 9.52 -8.09 2.00
N ALA A 54 8.64 -8.57 2.87
CA ALA A 54 7.58 -7.76 3.48
C ALA A 54 7.73 -7.73 5.00
N PHE A 55 7.87 -6.52 5.57
CA PHE A 55 8.09 -6.33 7.00
C PHE A 55 6.79 -6.47 7.81
N GLY A 56 5.75 -5.78 7.41
CA GLY A 56 4.46 -5.73 8.11
C GLY A 56 3.34 -6.51 7.44
N GLY A 57 3.53 -6.87 6.20
CA GLY A 57 2.54 -7.52 5.34
C GLY A 57 2.73 -7.13 3.88
N MET A 58 1.87 -7.58 2.99
CA MET A 58 1.96 -7.33 1.56
C MET A 58 0.56 -7.17 0.96
N VAL A 59 0.43 -6.29 -0.02
CA VAL A 59 -0.76 -6.21 -0.88
C VAL A 59 -0.38 -6.74 -2.26
N SER A 60 -1.10 -7.73 -2.76
CA SER A 60 -0.89 -8.31 -4.09
C SER A 60 -2.15 -8.15 -4.93
N ALA A 61 -2.05 -7.46 -6.04
CA ALA A 61 -3.13 -7.27 -7.00
C ALA A 61 -2.80 -8.00 -8.30
N GLN A 62 -3.73 -8.85 -8.75
CA GLN A 62 -3.61 -9.56 -10.01
C GLN A 62 -4.60 -8.99 -11.02
N SER A 63 -4.10 -8.52 -12.15
CA SER A 63 -4.96 -8.08 -13.24
C SER A 63 -5.69 -9.29 -13.86
N ARG A 64 -6.90 -9.04 -14.36
CA ARG A 64 -7.72 -10.08 -14.98
C ARG A 64 -7.01 -10.67 -16.20
N ASP A 65 -6.96 -11.99 -16.29
CA ASP A 65 -6.45 -12.70 -17.46
C ASP A 65 -7.39 -12.53 -18.64
N PRO A 66 -6.85 -12.52 -19.89
CA PRO A 66 -7.65 -12.53 -21.10
C PRO A 66 -8.58 -13.75 -21.19
N GLY A 67 -9.82 -13.52 -21.61
CA GLY A 67 -10.78 -14.58 -21.91
C GLY A 67 -10.47 -15.28 -23.24
N ASN A 68 -11.10 -16.44 -23.47
CA ASN A 68 -10.97 -17.25 -24.70
C ASN A 68 -12.07 -16.96 -25.73
N ARG A 69 -12.90 -15.94 -25.50
CA ARG A 69 -13.98 -15.50 -26.40
C ARG A 69 -13.91 -13.99 -26.54
N LEU A 70 -14.33 -13.49 -27.70
CA LEU A 70 -14.52 -12.07 -27.90
C LEU A 70 -15.60 -11.56 -26.94
N ALA A 71 -15.25 -10.63 -26.07
CA ALA A 71 -16.15 -10.05 -25.10
C ALA A 71 -15.69 -8.63 -24.77
N GLY A 72 -16.61 -7.79 -24.33
CA GLY A 72 -16.29 -6.42 -23.95
C GLY A 72 -17.24 -5.87 -22.90
N ALA A 73 -16.78 -4.85 -22.18
CA ALA A 73 -17.57 -4.07 -21.25
C ALA A 73 -17.21 -2.59 -21.39
N LEU A 74 -18.22 -1.74 -21.36
CA LEU A 74 -18.11 -0.29 -21.34
C LEU A 74 -18.91 0.22 -20.13
N ASP A 75 -18.29 0.96 -19.23
CA ASP A 75 -18.94 1.57 -18.09
C ASP A 75 -18.77 3.09 -18.12
N PHE A 76 -19.81 3.79 -17.69
CA PHE A 76 -19.83 5.22 -17.45
C PHE A 76 -20.36 5.52 -16.05
N GLU A 77 -19.68 6.40 -15.32
CA GLU A 77 -20.07 6.86 -13.98
C GLU A 77 -20.17 8.39 -13.95
N TYR A 78 -21.17 8.89 -13.22
CA TYR A 78 -21.31 10.30 -12.88
C TYR A 78 -21.67 10.46 -11.41
N GLY A 79 -21.09 11.45 -10.74
CA GLY A 79 -21.30 11.63 -9.30
C GLY A 79 -21.02 13.04 -8.79
N THR A 80 -21.09 13.16 -7.47
CA THR A 80 -20.83 14.39 -6.71
C THR A 80 -19.46 14.96 -7.08
N GLY A 81 -19.33 16.29 -7.09
CA GLY A 81 -18.10 16.96 -7.51
C GLY A 81 -17.88 16.84 -9.02
N ASN A 82 -18.96 16.78 -9.81
CA ASN A 82 -18.91 16.66 -11.28
C ASN A 82 -18.00 15.49 -11.73
N ARG A 83 -17.90 14.46 -10.87
CA ARG A 83 -17.06 13.29 -11.15
C ARG A 83 -17.61 12.55 -12.36
N LYS A 84 -16.76 12.34 -13.33
CA LYS A 84 -17.06 11.61 -14.57
C LYS A 84 -15.98 10.56 -14.75
N ARG A 85 -16.40 9.33 -15.00
CA ARG A 85 -15.51 8.22 -15.31
C ARG A 85 -16.06 7.41 -16.47
N ALA A 86 -15.20 7.06 -17.41
CA ALA A 86 -15.52 6.13 -18.48
C ALA A 86 -14.44 5.05 -18.54
N THR A 87 -14.87 3.79 -18.68
CA THR A 87 -13.95 2.66 -18.76
C THR A 87 -14.39 1.67 -19.82
N PHE A 88 -13.43 1.11 -20.54
CA PHE A 88 -13.59 0.01 -21.46
C PHE A 88 -12.67 -1.15 -21.06
N SER A 89 -13.18 -2.38 -21.15
CA SER A 89 -12.35 -3.58 -21.09
C SER A 89 -12.85 -4.61 -22.10
N GLY A 90 -11.92 -5.32 -22.75
CA GLY A 90 -12.31 -6.30 -23.75
C GLY A 90 -11.27 -7.40 -23.92
N ASP A 91 -11.77 -8.59 -24.27
CA ASP A 91 -11.00 -9.79 -24.56
C ASP A 91 -10.98 -10.05 -26.06
N LEU A 92 -9.78 -10.32 -26.60
CA LEU A 92 -9.55 -10.68 -27.99
C LEU A 92 -8.80 -12.01 -28.06
N PRO A 93 -9.44 -13.14 -28.36
CA PRO A 93 -8.75 -14.37 -28.67
C PRO A 93 -8.05 -14.25 -30.01
N ILE A 94 -6.71 -14.40 -30.03
CA ILE A 94 -5.90 -14.34 -31.25
C ILE A 94 -5.90 -15.71 -31.94
N ASN A 95 -5.72 -16.77 -31.14
CA ASN A 95 -5.81 -18.16 -31.57
C ASN A 95 -6.13 -19.08 -30.36
N ALA A 96 -6.07 -20.39 -30.53
CA ALA A 96 -6.42 -21.36 -29.48
C ALA A 96 -5.50 -21.29 -28.24
N SER A 97 -4.26 -20.82 -28.38
CA SER A 97 -3.26 -20.74 -27.30
C SER A 97 -2.96 -19.32 -26.84
N THR A 98 -3.45 -18.29 -27.54
CA THR A 98 -3.07 -16.90 -27.29
C THR A 98 -4.29 -16.00 -27.23
N SER A 99 -4.43 -15.23 -26.17
CA SER A 99 -5.47 -14.23 -26.01
C SER A 99 -4.92 -12.92 -25.43
N LEU A 100 -5.58 -11.83 -25.78
CA LEU A 100 -5.25 -10.46 -25.37
C LEU A 100 -6.42 -9.85 -24.60
N ARG A 101 -6.12 -9.08 -23.57
CA ARG A 101 -7.09 -8.21 -22.88
C ARG A 101 -6.57 -6.78 -22.93
N LEU A 102 -7.48 -5.87 -23.31
CA LEU A 102 -7.28 -4.42 -23.25
C LEU A 102 -8.22 -3.83 -22.20
N SER A 103 -7.69 -2.96 -21.34
CA SER A 103 -8.49 -2.17 -20.40
C SER A 103 -8.01 -0.73 -20.46
N VAL A 104 -8.92 0.21 -20.65
CA VAL A 104 -8.61 1.65 -20.70
C VAL A 104 -9.71 2.44 -20.03
N GLY A 105 -9.36 3.55 -19.40
CA GLY A 105 -10.34 4.45 -18.83
C GLY A 105 -9.76 5.79 -18.45
N GLY A 106 -10.67 6.73 -18.24
CA GLY A 106 -10.33 8.07 -17.77
C GLY A 106 -11.34 8.53 -16.74
N GLU A 107 -10.87 9.43 -15.88
CA GLU A 107 -11.68 9.99 -14.82
C GLU A 107 -11.32 11.46 -14.61
N THR A 108 -12.32 12.28 -14.28
CA THR A 108 -12.15 13.66 -13.83
C THR A 108 -13.11 13.97 -12.70
N ALA A 109 -12.71 14.80 -11.75
CA ALA A 109 -13.57 15.29 -10.70
C ALA A 109 -13.17 16.71 -10.29
N ASP A 110 -14.16 17.56 -9.99
CA ASP A 110 -13.94 18.84 -9.35
C ASP A 110 -13.52 18.62 -7.90
N GLY A 111 -12.77 19.56 -7.34
CA GLY A 111 -12.43 19.55 -5.92
C GLY A 111 -13.62 19.93 -5.04
N TYR A 112 -13.43 19.75 -3.76
CA TYR A 112 -14.42 20.08 -2.72
C TYR A 112 -13.92 21.14 -1.73
N ILE A 113 -12.75 21.72 -1.99
CA ILE A 113 -12.15 22.74 -1.13
C ILE A 113 -12.56 24.13 -1.60
N HIS A 114 -13.11 24.92 -0.68
CA HIS A 114 -13.37 26.34 -0.89
C HIS A 114 -12.09 27.14 -0.57
N ASN A 115 -11.32 27.43 -1.60
CA ASN A 115 -10.11 28.26 -1.46
C ASN A 115 -10.50 29.75 -1.50
N ARG A 116 -10.38 30.42 -0.35
CA ARG A 116 -10.75 31.82 -0.15
C ARG A 116 -9.76 32.77 -0.82
N ALA A 117 -8.47 32.44 -0.84
CA ALA A 117 -7.45 33.28 -1.47
C ALA A 117 -7.60 33.30 -3.00
N LEU A 118 -7.96 32.17 -3.59
CA LEU A 118 -8.18 32.05 -5.03
C LEU A 118 -9.62 32.39 -5.46
N ASN A 119 -10.53 32.61 -4.50
CA ASN A 119 -11.96 32.79 -4.72
C ASN A 119 -12.61 31.66 -5.56
N ARG A 120 -12.22 30.40 -5.25
CA ARG A 120 -12.69 29.19 -5.94
C ARG A 120 -13.30 28.21 -4.95
N ARG A 121 -14.31 27.42 -5.41
CA ARG A 121 -15.03 26.43 -4.60
C ARG A 121 -14.82 24.98 -5.06
N ASP A 122 -13.95 24.79 -6.03
CA ASP A 122 -13.71 23.55 -6.75
C ASP A 122 -12.24 23.13 -6.71
N THR A 123 -11.44 23.71 -5.81
CA THR A 123 -10.02 23.40 -5.71
C THR A 123 -9.75 22.02 -5.11
N GLY A 124 -8.63 21.39 -5.47
CA GLY A 124 -8.31 20.01 -5.15
C GLY A 124 -8.93 19.00 -6.12
N GLY A 125 -9.40 19.48 -7.27
CA GLY A 125 -9.88 18.61 -8.35
C GLY A 125 -8.73 17.80 -8.97
N TRP A 126 -9.08 16.75 -9.70
CA TRP A 126 -8.12 15.89 -10.35
C TRP A 126 -8.67 15.29 -11.65
N HIS A 127 -7.75 14.90 -12.51
CA HIS A 127 -8.07 14.16 -13.73
C HIS A 127 -6.95 13.17 -14.04
N GLY A 128 -7.30 12.08 -14.68
CA GLY A 128 -6.33 11.08 -15.05
C GLY A 128 -6.87 10.05 -16.02
N TRP A 129 -5.97 9.26 -16.55
CA TRP A 129 -6.31 8.12 -17.37
C TRP A 129 -5.40 6.93 -17.03
N PHE A 130 -5.85 5.75 -17.37
CA PHE A 130 -5.09 4.52 -17.23
C PHE A 130 -5.35 3.61 -18.43
N GLY A 131 -4.35 2.82 -18.78
CA GLY A 131 -4.42 1.79 -19.80
C GLY A 131 -3.68 0.54 -19.36
N ARG A 132 -4.19 -0.62 -19.75
CA ARG A 132 -3.55 -1.92 -19.55
C ARG A 132 -3.73 -2.78 -20.76
N ILE A 133 -2.65 -3.47 -21.13
CA ILE A 133 -2.64 -4.56 -22.10
C ILE A 133 -2.10 -5.79 -21.39
N LYS A 134 -2.81 -6.92 -21.48
CA LYS A 134 -2.36 -8.22 -20.99
C LYS A 134 -2.48 -9.28 -22.05
N LEU A 135 -1.41 -10.04 -22.25
CA LEU A 135 -1.35 -11.18 -23.16
C LEU A 135 -1.18 -12.46 -22.34
N LEU A 136 -1.99 -13.46 -22.63
CA LEU A 136 -1.85 -14.81 -22.14
C LEU A 136 -1.50 -15.72 -23.31
N HIS A 137 -0.40 -16.48 -23.18
CA HIS A 137 0.01 -17.48 -24.16
C HIS A 137 0.29 -18.81 -23.47
N LYS A 138 -0.29 -19.89 -23.99
CA LYS A 138 -0.03 -21.26 -23.55
C LYS A 138 0.88 -21.93 -24.56
N ASP A 139 2.05 -22.36 -24.10
CA ASP A 139 3.02 -23.03 -24.98
C ASP A 139 2.69 -24.53 -25.14
N ASP A 140 3.28 -25.16 -26.15
CA ASP A 140 3.05 -26.59 -26.47
C ASP A 140 3.57 -27.53 -25.36
N ALA A 141 4.41 -27.02 -24.47
CA ALA A 141 4.97 -27.78 -23.36
C ALA A 141 4.12 -27.69 -22.08
N GLY A 142 2.94 -27.01 -22.14
CA GLY A 142 2.01 -26.85 -21.04
C GLY A 142 2.40 -25.73 -20.06
N GLY A 143 3.27 -24.83 -20.48
CA GLY A 143 3.58 -23.60 -19.77
C GLY A 143 2.62 -22.47 -20.12
N GLU A 144 2.44 -21.54 -19.18
CA GLU A 144 1.61 -20.34 -19.36
C GLU A 144 2.48 -19.10 -19.20
N TRP A 145 2.51 -18.26 -20.23
CA TRP A 145 3.13 -16.95 -20.24
C TRP A 145 2.08 -15.87 -20.06
N ARG A 146 2.32 -14.94 -19.14
CA ARG A 146 1.53 -13.72 -18.95
C ARG A 146 2.43 -12.53 -19.11
N PHE A 147 2.11 -11.65 -20.06
CA PHE A 147 2.78 -10.37 -20.24
C PHE A 147 1.79 -9.27 -19.96
N SER A 148 2.13 -8.31 -19.09
CA SER A 148 1.28 -7.17 -18.83
C SER A 148 2.06 -5.86 -18.93
N LEU A 149 1.40 -4.83 -19.43
CA LEU A 149 1.87 -3.46 -19.46
C LEU A 149 0.76 -2.56 -18.96
N HIS A 150 1.05 -1.78 -17.91
CA HIS A 150 0.12 -0.83 -17.33
C HIS A 150 0.71 0.57 -17.42
N HIS A 151 -0.10 1.53 -17.83
CA HIS A 151 0.25 2.95 -17.75
C HIS A 151 -0.84 3.73 -17.05
N MET A 152 -0.47 4.64 -16.18
CA MET A 152 -1.38 5.57 -15.53
C MET A 152 -0.75 6.96 -15.47
N LEU A 153 -1.60 7.95 -15.69
CA LEU A 153 -1.30 9.35 -15.50
C LEU A 153 -2.41 9.97 -14.64
N ASN A 154 -2.03 10.68 -13.60
CA ASN A 154 -2.95 11.40 -12.74
C ASN A 154 -2.40 12.80 -12.45
N HIS A 155 -3.22 13.83 -12.59
CA HIS A 155 -2.92 15.22 -12.31
C HIS A 155 -3.88 15.78 -11.27
N GLY A 156 -3.36 16.48 -10.28
CA GLY A 156 -4.15 17.12 -9.24
C GLY A 156 -4.49 16.19 -8.07
N GLY A 157 -5.54 16.51 -7.32
CA GLY A 157 -5.85 15.84 -6.05
C GLY A 157 -4.89 16.22 -4.94
N ASN A 158 -4.53 17.51 -4.88
CA ASN A 158 -3.54 18.02 -3.93
C ASN A 158 -4.01 17.91 -2.49
N ASP A 159 -3.05 17.67 -1.59
CA ASP A 159 -3.26 17.79 -0.15
C ASP A 159 -3.34 19.28 0.24
N TYR A 160 -4.44 19.67 0.88
CA TYR A 160 -4.58 20.99 1.48
C TYR A 160 -4.34 20.86 2.98
N PHE A 161 -3.11 21.14 3.40
CA PHE A 161 -2.76 21.17 4.82
C PHE A 161 -3.26 22.47 5.44
N GLU A 162 -4.26 22.36 6.28
CA GLU A 162 -4.93 23.48 6.94
C GLU A 162 -5.02 23.25 8.45
N THR A 163 -5.40 24.29 9.19
CA THR A 163 -5.78 24.11 10.59
C THR A 163 -6.92 23.10 10.70
N PRO A 164 -7.07 22.38 11.84
CA PRO A 164 -8.16 21.42 11.98
C PRO A 164 -9.57 22.00 11.78
N GLU A 165 -9.77 23.28 12.09
CA GLU A 165 -11.03 23.98 11.88
C GLU A 165 -11.29 24.21 10.38
N ASN A 166 -10.33 24.79 9.68
CA ASN A 166 -10.43 25.04 8.24
C ASN A 166 -10.60 23.73 7.46
N ALA A 167 -9.83 22.71 7.81
CA ALA A 167 -9.92 21.40 7.16
C ALA A 167 -11.31 20.76 7.34
N ARG A 168 -11.91 20.80 8.56
CA ARG A 168 -13.28 20.28 8.77
C ARG A 168 -14.33 21.03 7.95
N ASN A 169 -14.12 22.31 7.71
CA ASN A 169 -15.03 23.16 6.92
C ASN A 169 -14.69 23.12 5.42
N HIS A 170 -13.68 22.34 5.01
CA HIS A 170 -13.18 22.28 3.64
C HIS A 170 -12.83 23.67 3.09
N VAL A 171 -12.18 24.51 3.90
CA VAL A 171 -11.74 25.86 3.54
C VAL A 171 -10.21 25.89 3.48
N SER A 172 -9.67 26.57 2.48
CA SER A 172 -8.25 26.86 2.34
C SER A 172 -7.98 28.34 2.08
N TYR A 173 -6.82 28.80 2.49
CA TYR A 173 -6.29 30.13 2.19
C TYR A 173 -5.00 30.07 1.37
N ASN A 174 -4.67 28.93 0.79
CA ASN A 174 -3.49 28.78 -0.05
C ASN A 174 -3.55 29.66 -1.28
N THR A 175 -2.46 30.35 -1.59
CA THR A 175 -2.36 31.29 -2.71
C THR A 175 -2.17 30.61 -4.07
N SER A 176 -1.94 29.31 -4.08
CA SER A 176 -1.92 28.45 -5.28
C SER A 176 -2.54 27.09 -4.97
N GLU A 177 -2.82 26.28 -5.99
CA GLU A 177 -3.37 24.93 -5.80
C GLU A 177 -2.29 23.88 -5.50
N GLY A 178 -1.04 24.18 -5.74
CA GLY A 178 0.03 23.20 -5.68
C GLY A 178 0.03 22.23 -6.87
N VAL A 179 0.83 21.18 -6.76
CA VAL A 179 0.95 20.12 -7.77
C VAL A 179 0.94 18.76 -7.07
N ASN A 180 0.21 17.81 -7.63
CA ASN A 180 0.28 16.39 -7.23
C ASN A 180 0.05 15.53 -8.47
N ASP A 181 1.11 15.40 -9.26
CA ASP A 181 1.08 14.67 -10.52
C ASP A 181 1.83 13.36 -10.37
N THR A 182 1.19 12.29 -10.76
CA THR A 182 1.79 10.95 -10.76
C THR A 182 1.68 10.30 -12.13
N GLU A 183 2.79 9.80 -12.63
CA GLU A 183 2.83 8.96 -13.81
C GLU A 183 3.56 7.67 -13.48
N TYR A 184 3.04 6.52 -13.95
CA TYR A 184 3.77 5.28 -13.86
C TYR A 184 3.53 4.35 -15.06
N LEU A 185 4.58 3.62 -15.38
CA LEU A 185 4.58 2.52 -16.32
C LEU A 185 5.05 1.27 -15.57
N ILE A 186 4.27 0.18 -15.63
CA ILE A 186 4.58 -1.10 -15.01
C ILE A 186 4.58 -2.16 -16.11
N GLY A 187 5.68 -2.90 -16.24
CA GLY A 187 5.78 -4.04 -17.14
C GLY A 187 6.05 -5.32 -16.36
N SER A 188 5.35 -6.42 -16.67
CA SER A 188 5.62 -7.72 -16.09
C SER A 188 5.59 -8.84 -17.15
N ALA A 189 6.42 -9.86 -16.92
CA ALA A 189 6.42 -11.13 -17.60
C ALA A 189 6.41 -12.23 -16.53
N GLN A 190 5.40 -13.10 -16.60
CA GLN A 190 5.25 -14.24 -15.70
C GLN A 190 5.24 -15.52 -16.52
N TYR A 191 5.90 -16.55 -16.01
CA TYR A 191 5.86 -17.89 -16.57
C TYR A 191 5.51 -18.89 -15.48
N HIS A 192 4.47 -19.68 -15.71
CA HIS A 192 4.05 -20.76 -14.83
C HIS A 192 4.09 -22.08 -15.60
N ARG A 193 4.75 -23.10 -15.03
CA ARG A 193 4.75 -24.44 -15.60
C ARG A 193 4.71 -25.51 -14.54
N LYS A 194 3.72 -26.36 -14.64
CA LYS A 194 3.58 -27.57 -13.84
C LYS A 194 4.17 -28.77 -14.61
N PHE A 195 5.37 -29.21 -14.23
CA PHE A 195 6.00 -30.42 -14.79
C PHE A 195 5.34 -31.69 -14.23
N SER A 196 4.98 -31.68 -12.94
CA SER A 196 4.27 -32.73 -12.22
C SER A 196 3.70 -32.13 -10.91
N GLN A 197 3.00 -32.96 -10.12
CA GLN A 197 2.61 -32.54 -8.76
C GLN A 197 3.82 -32.28 -7.85
N HIS A 198 5.01 -32.79 -8.19
CA HIS A 198 6.24 -32.67 -7.41
C HIS A 198 7.15 -31.55 -7.90
N ALA A 199 6.85 -30.91 -9.01
CA ALA A 199 7.69 -29.86 -9.58
C ALA A 199 6.86 -28.83 -10.34
N ILE A 200 6.78 -27.63 -9.81
CA ILE A 200 6.14 -26.44 -10.39
C ILE A 200 7.20 -25.34 -10.46
N LEU A 201 7.31 -24.71 -11.60
CA LEU A 201 8.17 -23.55 -11.81
C LEU A 201 7.32 -22.30 -11.99
N ASP A 202 7.62 -21.28 -11.19
CA ASP A 202 7.09 -19.92 -11.30
C ASP A 202 8.23 -18.94 -11.51
N VAL A 203 8.19 -18.19 -12.60
CA VAL A 203 9.14 -17.13 -12.91
C VAL A 203 8.38 -15.83 -13.04
N THR A 204 8.83 -14.79 -12.35
CA THR A 204 8.31 -13.43 -12.50
C THR A 204 9.46 -12.49 -12.77
N PHE A 205 9.32 -11.64 -13.76
CA PHE A 205 10.26 -10.57 -14.07
C PHE A 205 9.50 -9.32 -14.45
N GLY A 206 9.96 -8.16 -14.01
CA GLY A 206 9.30 -6.92 -14.39
C GLY A 206 9.95 -5.69 -13.79
N GLY A 207 9.35 -4.55 -14.08
CA GLY A 207 9.85 -3.29 -13.57
C GLY A 207 8.82 -2.18 -13.61
N THR A 208 9.14 -1.11 -12.91
CA THR A 208 8.34 0.11 -12.88
C THR A 208 9.20 1.33 -13.21
N SER A 209 8.56 2.27 -13.89
CA SER A 209 9.03 3.63 -14.08
C SER A 209 7.95 4.53 -13.51
N THR A 210 8.27 5.29 -12.47
CA THR A 210 7.32 6.21 -11.85
C THR A 210 7.91 7.59 -11.74
N ASP A 211 7.08 8.60 -11.98
CA ASP A 211 7.40 10.00 -11.77
C ASP A 211 6.31 10.61 -10.91
N TRP A 212 6.69 11.09 -9.72
CA TRP A 212 5.80 11.80 -8.81
C TRP A 212 6.32 13.19 -8.58
N ARG A 213 5.51 14.19 -8.99
CA ARG A 213 5.76 15.61 -8.75
C ARG A 213 4.76 16.10 -7.72
N TYR A 214 5.27 16.66 -6.67
CA TYR A 214 4.46 17.18 -5.58
C TYR A 214 4.94 18.56 -5.18
N SER A 215 4.01 19.51 -5.06
CA SER A 215 4.27 20.78 -4.38
C SER A 215 3.05 21.20 -3.58
N ASN A 216 3.29 21.73 -2.41
CA ASN A 216 2.23 22.16 -1.50
C ASN A 216 2.53 23.57 -1.00
N PRO A 217 1.69 24.56 -1.34
CA PRO A 217 1.74 25.89 -0.74
C PRO A 217 1.17 25.83 0.69
N TYR A 218 1.91 26.38 1.64
CA TYR A 218 1.45 26.53 3.02
C TYR A 218 1.05 27.98 3.26
N SER A 219 -0.24 28.27 3.28
CA SER A 219 -0.77 29.63 3.49
C SER A 219 -0.29 30.29 4.79
N VAL A 220 -0.12 29.46 5.83
CA VAL A 220 0.23 29.93 7.18
C VAL A 220 1.66 30.46 7.29
N PHE A 221 2.58 29.99 6.44
CA PHE A 221 3.99 30.36 6.48
C PHE A 221 4.45 31.14 5.24
N SER A 222 3.57 31.42 4.31
CA SER A 222 3.93 31.88 2.96
C SER A 222 5.02 30.99 2.33
N ALA A 223 4.99 29.72 2.64
CA ALA A 223 5.98 28.75 2.23
C ALA A 223 5.46 27.86 1.11
N ASN A 224 6.36 27.37 0.30
CA ASN A 224 6.09 26.33 -0.69
C ASN A 224 7.11 25.19 -0.53
N SER A 225 6.64 23.97 -0.40
CA SER A 225 7.51 22.80 -0.44
C SER A 225 7.17 21.93 -1.64
N GLY A 226 8.20 21.37 -2.26
CA GLY A 226 7.98 20.51 -3.41
C GLY A 226 9.11 19.53 -3.63
N PHE A 227 8.78 18.42 -4.27
CA PHE A 227 9.74 17.43 -4.70
C PHE A 227 9.30 16.78 -6.02
N THR A 228 10.26 16.18 -6.67
CA THR A 228 10.03 15.28 -7.79
C THR A 228 10.76 13.98 -7.49
N LEU A 229 10.06 12.85 -7.56
CA LEU A 229 10.62 11.53 -7.21
C LEU A 229 10.56 10.55 -8.38
N PRO A 230 11.36 10.76 -9.46
CA PRO A 230 11.50 9.76 -10.49
C PRO A 230 12.10 8.49 -9.87
N THR A 231 11.39 7.38 -10.01
CA THR A 231 11.85 6.08 -9.50
C THR A 231 11.82 5.06 -10.63
N ARG A 232 12.90 4.33 -10.79
CA ARG A 232 13.04 3.22 -11.72
C ARG A 232 13.39 1.98 -10.92
N GLN A 233 12.64 0.91 -11.14
CA GLN A 233 12.97 -0.37 -10.54
C GLN A 233 12.81 -1.50 -11.53
N ILE A 234 13.64 -2.53 -11.35
CA ILE A 234 13.60 -3.78 -12.10
C ILE A 234 13.89 -4.91 -11.14
N GLY A 235 13.23 -6.04 -11.31
CA GLY A 235 13.46 -7.20 -10.46
C GLY A 235 12.66 -8.41 -10.89
N GLY A 236 12.86 -9.50 -10.17
CA GLY A 236 12.13 -10.73 -10.45
C GLY A 236 12.50 -11.86 -9.50
N SER A 237 11.80 -12.96 -9.66
CA SER A 237 11.99 -14.19 -8.89
C SER A 237 11.91 -15.43 -9.78
N VAL A 238 12.64 -16.44 -9.38
CA VAL A 238 12.52 -17.81 -9.90
C VAL A 238 12.23 -18.72 -8.72
N MET A 239 11.07 -19.34 -8.72
CA MET A 239 10.57 -20.19 -7.63
C MET A 239 10.28 -21.58 -8.14
N LEU A 240 10.72 -22.57 -7.40
CA LEU A 240 10.39 -23.98 -7.60
C LEU A 240 9.62 -24.46 -6.39
N SER A 241 8.57 -25.21 -6.61
CA SER A 241 7.77 -25.81 -5.53
C SER A 241 7.29 -27.20 -5.90
N GLY A 242 6.90 -27.97 -4.89
CA GLY A 242 6.35 -29.29 -5.10
C GLY A 242 5.78 -29.88 -3.83
N THR A 243 4.99 -30.93 -4.00
CA THR A 243 4.32 -31.61 -2.89
C THR A 243 4.53 -33.11 -2.98
N SER A 244 4.61 -33.75 -1.81
CA SER A 244 4.59 -35.19 -1.65
C SER A 244 3.63 -35.58 -0.51
N ARG A 245 3.54 -36.86 -0.17
CA ARG A 245 2.69 -37.31 0.94
C ARG A 245 3.06 -36.73 2.31
N THR A 246 4.33 -36.48 2.52
CA THR A 246 4.88 -36.09 3.82
C THR A 246 5.62 -34.78 3.80
N LEU A 247 5.91 -34.23 2.62
CA LEU A 247 6.74 -33.05 2.47
C LEU A 247 6.22 -32.16 1.34
N ASP A 248 5.94 -30.91 1.66
CA ASP A 248 5.82 -29.83 0.69
C ASP A 248 7.11 -29.02 0.72
N TRP A 249 7.48 -28.44 -0.41
CA TRP A 249 8.67 -27.61 -0.46
C TRP A 249 8.49 -26.44 -1.44
N LYS A 250 9.10 -25.32 -1.13
CA LYS A 250 9.19 -24.15 -1.99
C LYS A 250 10.59 -23.57 -1.81
N GLY A 251 11.25 -23.19 -2.88
CA GLY A 251 12.55 -22.55 -2.81
C GLY A 251 12.84 -21.74 -4.06
N GLY A 252 13.68 -20.72 -3.92
CA GLY A 252 14.00 -19.89 -5.05
C GLY A 252 14.90 -18.71 -4.73
N ILE A 253 15.02 -17.86 -5.73
CA ILE A 253 15.83 -16.64 -5.69
C ILE A 253 14.98 -15.44 -6.06
N TYR A 254 15.31 -14.29 -5.49
CA TYR A 254 14.73 -12.98 -5.81
C TYR A 254 15.85 -11.98 -5.98
N GLY A 255 15.71 -11.06 -6.93
CA GLY A 255 16.61 -9.94 -7.12
C GLY A 255 15.86 -8.69 -7.55
N GLN A 256 16.30 -7.52 -7.06
CA GLN A 256 15.72 -6.24 -7.41
C GLN A 256 16.77 -5.14 -7.40
N GLN A 257 16.62 -4.18 -8.28
CA GLN A 257 17.35 -2.91 -8.27
C GLN A 257 16.35 -1.76 -8.33
N VAL A 258 16.53 -0.79 -7.41
CA VAL A 258 15.74 0.44 -7.35
C VAL A 258 16.69 1.62 -7.46
N LYS A 259 16.34 2.61 -8.29
CA LYS A 259 17.01 3.88 -8.36
C LYS A 259 15.99 5.01 -8.28
N ARG A 260 16.21 5.94 -7.37
CA ARG A 260 15.32 7.09 -7.12
C ARG A 260 16.14 8.37 -7.17
N TRP A 261 15.66 9.35 -7.92
CA TRP A 261 16.15 10.73 -7.88
C TRP A 261 15.22 11.53 -6.99
N ALA A 262 15.77 12.34 -6.11
CA ALA A 262 15.02 13.05 -5.09
C ALA A 262 15.46 14.52 -5.00
N PRO A 263 15.11 15.37 -5.98
CA PRO A 263 15.19 16.81 -5.80
C PRO A 263 14.07 17.27 -4.86
N TYR A 264 14.42 18.04 -3.86
CA TYR A 264 13.52 18.62 -2.87
C TYR A 264 13.78 20.13 -2.75
N ASN A 265 12.71 20.93 -2.77
CA ASN A 265 12.75 22.37 -2.61
C ASN A 265 11.85 22.76 -1.43
N PHE A 266 12.34 23.63 -0.58
CA PHE A 266 11.56 24.32 0.42
C PHE A 266 11.86 25.81 0.32
N ASP A 267 10.81 26.64 0.16
CA ASP A 267 10.94 28.07 -0.07
C ASP A 267 10.01 28.83 0.88
N MET A 268 10.61 29.62 1.75
CA MET A 268 9.98 30.61 2.62
C MET A 268 10.56 32.00 2.35
N SER A 269 10.93 32.28 1.10
CA SER A 269 11.53 33.57 0.76
C SER A 269 10.70 34.78 1.22
N PRO A 270 11.34 35.86 1.73
CA PRO A 270 12.79 36.09 1.75
C PRO A 270 13.53 35.46 2.94
N TYR A 271 12.83 34.80 3.87
CA TYR A 271 13.44 34.39 5.14
C TYR A 271 14.39 33.20 4.98
N TYR A 272 13.98 32.19 4.18
CA TYR A 272 14.73 30.96 4.02
C TYR A 272 14.31 30.21 2.77
N ALA A 273 15.28 29.65 2.05
CA ALA A 273 15.05 28.68 0.98
C ALA A 273 16.10 27.57 1.02
N SER A 274 15.71 26.36 0.75
CA SER A 274 16.62 25.22 0.61
C SER A 274 16.33 24.40 -0.64
N HIS A 275 17.40 23.93 -1.27
CA HIS A 275 17.33 23.03 -2.41
C HIS A 275 18.28 21.85 -2.18
N THR A 276 17.74 20.65 -2.19
CA THR A 276 18.53 19.43 -2.03
C THR A 276 18.28 18.50 -3.22
N THR A 277 19.33 17.91 -3.75
CA THR A 277 19.22 16.82 -4.72
C THR A 277 19.93 15.58 -4.21
N ALA A 278 19.39 14.41 -4.51
CA ALA A 278 19.98 13.13 -4.15
C ALA A 278 19.65 12.06 -5.18
N THR A 279 20.51 11.09 -5.31
CA THR A 279 20.21 9.82 -6.01
C THR A 279 20.38 8.68 -5.04
N LEU A 280 19.28 8.01 -4.72
CA LEU A 280 19.24 6.81 -3.87
C LEU A 280 19.23 5.57 -4.75
N GLY A 281 20.10 4.62 -4.44
CA GLY A 281 20.13 3.29 -5.08
C GLY A 281 19.95 2.20 -4.05
N THR A 282 19.19 1.17 -4.38
CA THR A 282 19.09 -0.07 -3.58
C THR A 282 19.15 -1.25 -4.52
N ALA A 283 20.05 -2.18 -4.26
CA ALA A 283 20.13 -3.46 -4.94
C ALA A 283 20.03 -4.58 -3.90
N ASN A 284 19.16 -5.55 -4.14
CA ASN A 284 19.03 -6.69 -3.24
C ASN A 284 18.98 -8.02 -4.00
N VAL A 285 19.52 -9.05 -3.36
CA VAL A 285 19.39 -10.44 -3.77
C VAL A 285 19.02 -11.28 -2.56
N ALA A 286 18.09 -12.22 -2.75
CA ALA A 286 17.68 -13.12 -1.68
C ALA A 286 17.60 -14.56 -2.17
N PHE A 287 18.01 -15.47 -1.31
CA PHE A 287 17.73 -16.90 -1.39
C PHE A 287 16.68 -17.25 -0.35
N MET A 288 15.68 -18.00 -0.72
CA MET A 288 14.57 -18.34 0.17
C MET A 288 14.14 -19.79 0.00
N GLY A 289 13.72 -20.39 1.10
CA GLY A 289 13.20 -21.74 1.11
C GLY A 289 12.26 -22.01 2.27
N GLU A 290 11.34 -22.91 2.03
CA GLU A 290 10.33 -23.38 2.98
C GLU A 290 10.14 -24.88 2.81
N LEU A 291 9.99 -25.58 3.93
CA LEU A 291 9.70 -27.02 3.98
C LEU A 291 8.46 -27.23 4.84
N GLY A 292 7.42 -27.83 4.32
CA GLY A 292 6.22 -28.22 5.06
C GLY A 292 6.24 -29.71 5.38
N TRP A 293 6.63 -30.07 6.59
CA TRP A 293 6.72 -31.46 7.02
C TRP A 293 5.44 -31.91 7.73
N HIS A 294 4.69 -32.83 7.08
CA HIS A 294 3.52 -33.50 7.63
C HIS A 294 3.94 -34.65 8.55
N PHE A 295 4.32 -34.34 9.79
CA PHE A 295 4.79 -35.35 10.74
C PHE A 295 3.66 -36.17 11.37
N SER A 296 2.41 -35.71 11.19
CA SER A 296 1.20 -36.51 11.49
C SER A 296 0.06 -36.15 10.54
N LYS A 297 -1.05 -36.87 10.62
CA LYS A 297 -2.24 -36.62 9.79
C LYS A 297 -2.85 -35.21 10.00
N ASN A 298 -2.65 -34.64 11.18
CA ASN A 298 -3.28 -33.40 11.61
C ASN A 298 -2.29 -32.24 11.81
N TRP A 299 -1.00 -32.54 11.78
CA TRP A 299 0.02 -31.58 12.14
C TRP A 299 1.08 -31.43 11.05
N ARG A 300 1.41 -30.19 10.76
CA ARG A 300 2.45 -29.80 9.80
C ARG A 300 3.40 -28.80 10.46
N LEU A 301 4.70 -29.03 10.35
CA LEU A 301 5.75 -28.09 10.78
C LEU A 301 6.35 -27.44 9.53
N VAL A 302 6.45 -26.11 9.55
CA VAL A 302 6.90 -25.33 8.39
C VAL A 302 8.06 -24.43 8.78
N PRO A 303 9.31 -24.94 8.82
CA PRO A 303 10.50 -24.10 8.86
C PRO A 303 10.68 -23.38 7.51
N SER A 304 11.05 -22.10 7.56
CA SER A 304 11.48 -21.33 6.40
C SER A 304 12.66 -20.42 6.72
N LEU A 305 13.46 -20.14 5.71
CA LEU A 305 14.62 -19.26 5.82
C LEU A 305 14.71 -18.40 4.56
N ARG A 306 14.92 -17.10 4.77
CA ARG A 306 15.37 -16.16 3.76
C ARG A 306 16.72 -15.60 4.16
N ILE A 307 17.66 -15.58 3.24
CA ILE A 307 18.93 -14.86 3.40
C ILE A 307 18.92 -13.75 2.36
N GLU A 308 18.89 -12.51 2.82
CA GLU A 308 18.83 -11.34 1.95
C GLU A 308 20.08 -10.49 2.11
N HIS A 309 20.69 -10.14 0.99
CA HIS A 309 21.80 -9.20 0.90
C HIS A 309 21.32 -7.94 0.21
N VAL A 310 21.60 -6.79 0.80
CA VAL A 310 21.18 -5.48 0.29
C VAL A 310 22.34 -4.51 0.30
N ASP A 311 22.55 -3.84 -0.83
CA ASP A 311 23.43 -2.69 -1.00
C ASP A 311 22.58 -1.44 -1.21
N SER A 312 22.74 -0.46 -0.32
CA SER A 312 22.12 0.87 -0.42
C SER A 312 23.17 1.90 -0.71
N SER A 313 22.86 2.87 -1.57
CA SER A 313 23.80 3.92 -1.96
C SER A 313 23.15 5.29 -2.02
N LEU A 314 23.92 6.31 -1.67
CA LEU A 314 23.64 7.71 -1.89
C LEU A 314 24.69 8.26 -2.86
N SER A 315 24.27 8.98 -3.87
CA SER A 315 25.15 9.68 -4.83
C SER A 315 24.51 10.96 -5.32
N ASN A 316 25.31 11.84 -5.92
CA ASN A 316 24.87 13.15 -6.44
C ASN A 316 24.09 13.97 -5.40
N TRP A 317 24.49 13.84 -4.12
CA TRP A 317 23.87 14.62 -3.07
C TRP A 317 24.47 16.01 -3.04
N THR A 318 23.62 17.02 -3.18
CA THR A 318 23.96 18.42 -3.02
C THR A 318 22.86 19.10 -2.22
N SER A 319 23.24 20.02 -1.35
CA SER A 319 22.31 20.86 -0.62
C SER A 319 22.77 22.30 -0.69
N SER A 320 21.85 23.21 -0.93
CA SER A 320 22.08 24.65 -0.88
C SER A 320 21.00 25.32 -0.04
N MET A 321 21.40 26.30 0.74
CA MET A 321 20.53 27.10 1.59
C MET A 321 20.80 28.58 1.37
N SER A 322 19.75 29.40 1.42
CA SER A 322 19.83 30.87 1.32
C SER A 322 18.76 31.54 2.18
N GLY A 323 19.00 32.75 2.66
CA GLY A 323 18.04 33.54 3.40
C GLY A 323 18.48 34.96 3.67
N ASP A 324 17.54 35.89 3.92
CA ASP A 324 17.74 37.36 4.06
C ASP A 324 17.69 37.86 5.52
N THR A 325 17.85 37.00 6.51
CA THR A 325 17.85 37.42 7.93
C THR A 325 19.28 37.58 8.44
N PRO A 326 19.52 38.13 9.68
CA PRO A 326 20.85 38.15 10.30
C PRO A 326 21.49 36.75 10.45
N TYR A 327 20.76 35.70 10.11
CA TYR A 327 21.22 34.32 9.94
C TYR A 327 21.46 34.00 8.45
N VAL A 328 22.07 34.87 7.68
CA VAL A 328 22.42 34.63 6.27
C VAL A 328 23.35 33.42 6.20
N TYR A 329 22.81 32.29 5.83
CA TYR A 329 23.58 31.13 5.45
C TYR A 329 23.45 30.93 3.95
N SER A 330 24.47 31.32 3.21
CA SER A 330 24.67 30.77 1.87
C SER A 330 25.60 29.58 2.04
N MET A 331 25.03 28.39 2.15
CA MET A 331 25.78 27.13 2.23
C MET A 331 25.50 26.30 0.99
N GLN A 332 26.54 25.81 0.38
CA GLN A 332 26.44 24.81 -0.67
C GLN A 332 27.38 23.67 -0.31
N GLU A 333 26.82 22.47 -0.18
CA GLU A 333 27.57 21.25 0.13
C GLU A 333 27.29 20.15 -0.86
N SER A 334 28.26 19.28 -1.03
CA SER A 334 28.15 18.07 -1.81
C SER A 334 28.81 16.90 -1.07
N LEU A 335 28.23 15.74 -1.17
CA LEU A 335 28.79 14.52 -0.58
C LEU A 335 29.29 13.57 -1.67
N PRO A 336 30.43 12.92 -1.45
CA PRO A 336 30.86 11.81 -2.30
C PRO A 336 29.86 10.66 -2.20
N ARG A 337 29.93 9.75 -3.16
CA ARG A 337 29.11 8.52 -3.13
C ARG A 337 29.36 7.76 -1.83
N GLN A 338 28.28 7.41 -1.14
CA GLN A 338 28.27 6.61 0.07
C GLN A 338 27.54 5.30 -0.18
N THR A 339 27.91 4.24 0.53
CA THR A 339 27.31 2.92 0.40
C THR A 339 27.15 2.27 1.76
N LEU A 340 26.07 1.53 1.93
CA LEU A 340 25.78 0.67 3.08
C LEU A 340 25.46 -0.72 2.55
N SER A 341 26.04 -1.74 3.17
CA SER A 341 25.80 -3.14 2.80
C SER A 341 25.34 -3.93 4.02
N LYS A 342 24.37 -4.82 3.83
CA LYS A 342 23.83 -5.64 4.91
C LYS A 342 23.35 -6.99 4.40
N THR A 343 23.77 -8.06 5.09
CA THR A 343 23.19 -9.40 4.93
C THR A 343 22.35 -9.73 6.14
N ALA A 344 21.14 -10.20 5.94
CA ALA A 344 20.19 -10.53 7.00
C ALA A 344 19.64 -11.95 6.82
N PRO A 345 19.87 -12.87 7.77
CA PRO A 345 19.14 -14.12 7.86
C PRO A 345 17.78 -13.88 8.53
N LEU A 346 16.72 -14.35 7.90
CA LEU A 346 15.34 -14.17 8.31
C LEU A 346 14.67 -15.54 8.46
N PRO A 347 14.78 -16.18 9.62
CA PRO A 347 14.12 -17.45 9.90
C PRO A 347 12.65 -17.26 10.18
N SER A 348 11.86 -18.30 9.87
CA SER A 348 10.49 -18.46 10.32
C SER A 348 10.21 -19.92 10.67
N LEU A 349 9.32 -20.13 11.60
CA LEU A 349 8.83 -21.43 11.98
C LEU A 349 7.32 -21.34 12.21
N LYS A 350 6.54 -22.20 11.53
CA LYS A 350 5.11 -22.29 11.73
C LYS A 350 4.70 -23.73 12.04
N LEU A 351 3.90 -23.89 13.07
CA LEU A 351 3.23 -25.13 13.41
C LEU A 351 1.75 -24.99 13.04
N GLU A 352 1.28 -25.89 12.19
CA GLU A 352 -0.10 -25.91 11.71
C GLU A 352 -0.85 -27.13 12.24
N TYR A 353 -2.09 -26.91 12.65
CA TYR A 353 -3.03 -27.93 13.07
C TYR A 353 -4.22 -27.93 12.11
N ASN A 354 -4.37 -28.99 11.35
CA ASN A 354 -5.44 -29.18 10.37
C ASN A 354 -6.01 -30.59 10.53
N PRO A 355 -6.90 -30.81 11.52
CA PRO A 355 -7.47 -32.11 11.75
C PRO A 355 -8.42 -32.51 10.62
N GLN A 356 -8.59 -33.81 10.44
CA GLN A 356 -9.63 -34.31 9.55
C GLN A 356 -10.98 -33.73 9.98
N PRO A 357 -11.86 -33.38 9.03
CA PRO A 357 -13.16 -32.81 9.35
C PRO A 357 -13.96 -33.70 10.28
N SER A 358 -14.54 -33.11 11.32
CA SER A 358 -15.46 -33.80 12.22
C SER A 358 -16.89 -33.44 11.85
N GLY A 359 -17.59 -34.37 11.20
CA GLY A 359 -18.90 -34.10 10.64
C GLY A 359 -18.85 -33.05 9.53
N LYS A 360 -19.51 -31.91 9.73
CA LYS A 360 -19.54 -30.79 8.79
C LYS A 360 -18.53 -29.66 9.16
N LEU A 361 -17.73 -29.86 10.21
CA LEU A 361 -16.83 -28.80 10.71
C LEU A 361 -15.44 -28.92 10.10
N SER A 362 -14.91 -27.80 9.63
CA SER A 362 -13.55 -27.55 9.21
C SER A 362 -12.83 -26.74 10.28
N GLN A 363 -11.58 -27.12 10.60
CA GLN A 363 -10.77 -26.49 11.63
C GLN A 363 -9.36 -26.26 11.10
N PHE A 364 -8.77 -25.12 11.41
CA PHE A 364 -7.39 -24.82 11.10
C PHE A 364 -6.80 -23.93 12.19
N GLY A 365 -5.69 -24.36 12.78
CA GLY A 365 -4.97 -23.60 13.80
C GLY A 365 -3.51 -23.41 13.42
N TRP A 366 -2.87 -22.33 13.89
CA TRP A 366 -1.44 -22.12 13.68
C TRP A 366 -0.80 -21.36 14.83
N LEU A 367 0.47 -21.66 15.05
CA LEU A 367 1.40 -20.88 15.86
C LEU A 367 2.61 -20.58 15.00
N SER A 368 3.00 -19.32 14.88
CA SER A 368 4.16 -18.96 14.07
C SER A 368 5.08 -17.97 14.78
N TYR A 369 6.35 -18.08 14.46
CA TYR A 369 7.39 -17.09 14.68
C TYR A 369 8.00 -16.71 13.34
N SER A 370 8.26 -15.43 13.10
CA SER A 370 8.98 -14.97 11.93
C SER A 370 9.81 -13.72 12.23
N ARG A 371 10.95 -13.60 11.57
CA ARG A 371 11.80 -12.42 11.63
C ARG A 371 11.69 -11.63 10.34
N SER A 372 11.46 -10.34 10.44
CA SER A 372 11.39 -9.39 9.32
C SER A 372 12.55 -8.40 9.35
N PHE A 373 12.80 -7.74 8.22
CA PHE A 373 13.94 -6.87 8.01
C PHE A 373 13.59 -5.73 7.05
N LEU A 374 14.01 -4.50 7.38
CA LEU A 374 14.12 -3.41 6.43
C LEU A 374 15.57 -3.00 6.29
N PRO A 375 16.07 -2.79 5.07
CA PRO A 375 17.47 -2.46 4.84
C PRO A 375 17.84 -1.09 5.39
N PRO A 376 19.14 -0.87 5.69
CA PRO A 376 19.65 0.46 5.99
C PRO A 376 19.60 1.32 4.73
N ASN A 377 19.47 2.63 4.87
CA ASN A 377 19.48 3.56 3.74
C ASN A 377 19.88 4.97 4.19
N TYR A 378 19.74 5.95 3.32
CA TYR A 378 20.05 7.35 3.56
C TYR A 378 18.77 8.18 3.47
N SER A 379 18.63 9.19 4.35
CA SER A 379 17.66 10.25 4.15
C SER A 379 18.07 11.08 2.93
N PRO A 380 17.20 11.33 1.97
CA PRO A 380 17.54 12.17 0.82
C PRO A 380 17.64 13.65 1.18
N TYR A 381 17.09 14.04 2.31
CA TYR A 381 16.98 15.43 2.74
C TYR A 381 18.13 15.80 3.67
N GLY A 382 18.70 16.99 3.48
CA GLY A 382 19.62 17.60 4.43
C GLY A 382 18.88 18.17 5.63
N SER A 383 19.53 18.28 6.78
CA SER A 383 19.02 18.97 7.95
C SER A 383 19.47 20.42 7.98
N TYR A 384 18.64 21.30 8.53
CA TYR A 384 18.98 22.72 8.75
C TYR A 384 20.25 22.91 9.60
N ASP A 385 20.45 22.05 10.59
CA ASP A 385 21.63 22.07 11.46
C ASP A 385 22.82 21.28 10.90
N SER A 386 22.59 20.45 9.89
CA SER A 386 23.65 19.70 9.24
C SER A 386 23.26 19.41 7.80
N THR A 387 24.10 19.87 6.91
CA THR A 387 24.00 19.62 5.48
C THR A 387 24.36 18.17 5.12
N VAL A 388 24.59 17.31 6.11
CA VAL A 388 25.01 15.92 5.92
C VAL A 388 23.79 15.01 5.84
N SER A 389 23.67 14.25 4.75
CA SER A 389 22.71 13.15 4.66
C SER A 389 23.02 12.09 5.73
N VAL A 390 22.05 11.81 6.57
CA VAL A 390 22.22 10.87 7.68
C VAL A 390 21.84 9.46 7.24
N PRO A 391 22.73 8.47 7.38
CA PRO A 391 22.38 7.08 7.21
C PRO A 391 21.46 6.63 8.35
N TYR A 392 20.44 5.85 8.05
CA TYR A 392 19.61 5.20 9.05
C TYR A 392 19.81 3.68 9.06
N ALA A 393 19.73 3.11 10.26
CA ALA A 393 20.03 1.70 10.48
C ALA A 393 18.95 0.77 9.95
N SER A 394 19.32 -0.50 9.77
CA SER A 394 18.37 -1.59 9.47
C SER A 394 17.35 -1.76 10.58
N SER A 395 16.07 -1.92 10.22
CA SER A 395 15.03 -2.32 11.17
C SER A 395 14.86 -3.84 11.18
N TYR A 396 14.61 -4.38 12.37
CA TYR A 396 14.23 -5.78 12.54
C TYR A 396 12.93 -5.90 13.32
N GLY A 397 12.11 -6.87 12.94
CA GLY A 397 10.91 -7.26 13.67
C GLY A 397 10.91 -8.75 13.99
N ASN A 398 10.56 -9.11 15.23
CA ASN A 398 10.25 -10.47 15.61
C ASN A 398 8.75 -10.55 15.81
N ASN A 399 8.08 -11.36 14.99
CA ASN A 399 6.64 -11.54 15.00
C ASN A 399 6.29 -12.90 15.60
N ILE A 400 5.33 -12.92 16.53
CA ILE A 400 4.70 -14.14 17.06
C ILE A 400 3.23 -14.04 16.78
N GLU A 401 2.64 -15.13 16.28
CA GLU A 401 1.24 -15.17 15.91
C GLU A 401 0.63 -16.51 16.29
N LEU A 402 -0.56 -16.47 16.91
CA LEU A 402 -1.40 -17.61 17.20
C LEU A 402 -2.78 -17.37 16.59
N GLY A 403 -3.22 -18.26 15.73
CA GLY A 403 -4.52 -18.14 15.08
C GLY A 403 -5.30 -19.43 15.05
N TYR A 404 -6.61 -19.28 14.90
CA TYR A 404 -7.53 -20.40 14.77
C TYR A 404 -8.73 -20.02 13.91
N ARG A 405 -9.07 -20.91 12.97
CA ARG A 405 -10.25 -20.82 12.11
C ARG A 405 -11.14 -22.02 12.35
N LEU A 406 -12.41 -21.74 12.52
CA LEU A 406 -13.50 -22.72 12.60
C LEU A 406 -14.55 -22.36 11.56
N GLY A 407 -15.01 -23.31 10.79
CA GLY A 407 -16.05 -23.11 9.77
C GLY A 407 -16.73 -24.39 9.38
N ASP A 408 -17.64 -24.32 8.43
CA ASP A 408 -18.23 -25.52 7.83
C ASP A 408 -17.47 -25.92 6.54
N LEU A 409 -17.62 -27.17 6.14
CA LEU A 409 -16.96 -27.72 4.94
C LEU A 409 -17.48 -27.14 3.63
N THR A 410 -18.63 -26.47 3.64
CA THR A 410 -19.24 -25.86 2.46
C THR A 410 -18.96 -24.34 2.39
N ASP A 411 -18.11 -23.83 3.28
CA ASP A 411 -17.80 -22.42 3.43
C ASP A 411 -19.03 -21.50 3.60
N ARG A 412 -20.15 -22.04 4.10
CA ARG A 412 -21.31 -21.22 4.43
C ARG A 412 -21.07 -20.29 5.60
N TRP A 413 -20.20 -20.70 6.52
CA TRP A 413 -19.76 -19.83 7.59
C TRP A 413 -18.35 -20.19 8.05
N PHE A 414 -17.61 -19.20 8.47
CA PHE A 414 -16.41 -19.40 9.27
C PHE A 414 -16.20 -18.22 10.22
N VAL A 415 -15.47 -18.49 11.29
CA VAL A 415 -14.88 -17.48 12.19
C VAL A 415 -13.40 -17.78 12.30
N GLU A 416 -12.58 -16.76 12.15
CA GLU A 416 -11.15 -16.80 12.33
C GLU A 416 -10.73 -15.74 13.35
N ALA A 417 -9.85 -16.10 14.28
CA ALA A 417 -9.28 -15.19 15.23
C ALA A 417 -7.76 -15.38 15.28
N THR A 418 -7.01 -14.26 15.37
CA THR A 418 -5.57 -14.24 15.39
C THR A 418 -5.09 -13.25 16.45
N GLY A 419 -4.29 -13.73 17.41
CA GLY A 419 -3.51 -12.90 18.30
C GLY A 419 -2.10 -12.71 17.75
N PHE A 420 -1.52 -11.52 17.86
CA PHE A 420 -0.19 -11.22 17.37
C PHE A 420 0.62 -10.33 18.33
N ALA A 421 1.94 -10.48 18.28
CA ALA A 421 2.90 -9.59 18.93
C ALA A 421 4.14 -9.38 18.06
N ASN A 422 4.47 -8.12 17.79
CA ASN A 422 5.66 -7.69 17.05
C ASN A 422 6.59 -6.94 18.00
N PHE A 423 7.85 -7.36 18.07
CA PHE A 423 8.91 -6.69 18.81
C PHE A 423 9.89 -6.10 17.80
N LEU A 424 10.03 -4.78 17.80
CA LEU A 424 10.70 -4.02 16.76
C LEU A 424 11.97 -3.38 17.33
N SER A 425 13.05 -3.45 16.57
CA SER A 425 14.31 -2.79 16.89
C SER A 425 14.76 -1.93 15.71
N ASN A 426 15.31 -0.76 16.04
CA ASN A 426 15.76 0.24 15.07
C ASN A 426 14.67 0.60 14.05
N LEU A 427 13.42 0.77 14.51
CA LEU A 427 12.30 1.06 13.61
C LEU A 427 12.53 2.39 12.89
N GLN A 428 12.53 2.37 11.57
CA GLN A 428 12.66 3.55 10.73
C GLN A 428 11.34 4.33 10.79
N VAL A 429 11.38 5.59 11.18
CA VAL A 429 10.18 6.46 11.29
C VAL A 429 10.50 7.86 10.81
N SER A 430 9.52 8.53 10.19
CA SER A 430 9.57 9.96 9.98
C SER A 430 9.25 10.66 11.30
N ALA A 431 10.11 11.55 11.72
CA ALA A 431 9.96 12.33 12.93
C ALA A 431 10.56 13.72 12.74
N THR A 432 10.08 14.67 13.52
CA THR A 432 10.56 16.05 13.48
C THR A 432 11.74 16.21 14.42
N ASN A 433 12.85 16.79 13.93
CA ASN A 433 13.98 17.14 14.76
C ASN A 433 13.72 18.43 15.58
N GLY A 434 14.70 18.86 16.39
CA GLY A 434 14.60 20.08 17.22
C GLY A 434 14.43 21.38 16.43
N ALA A 435 14.83 21.40 15.15
CA ALA A 435 14.66 22.52 14.24
C ALA A 435 13.30 22.54 13.52
N GLY A 436 12.44 21.53 13.74
CA GLY A 436 11.13 21.43 13.10
C GLY A 436 11.12 20.70 11.75
N GLU A 437 12.25 20.14 11.32
CA GLU A 437 12.38 19.44 10.05
C GLU A 437 11.95 17.97 10.16
N SER A 438 11.23 17.49 9.15
CA SER A 438 10.88 16.07 9.04
C SER A 438 12.01 15.28 8.40
N LEU A 439 12.58 14.35 9.14
CA LEU A 439 13.67 13.47 8.71
C LEU A 439 13.30 12.01 9.00
N ILE A 440 13.92 11.08 8.27
CA ILE A 440 13.82 9.66 8.61
C ILE A 440 14.79 9.38 9.77
N GLY A 441 14.23 9.11 10.92
CA GLY A 441 14.96 8.69 12.12
C GLY A 441 14.83 7.20 12.38
N THR A 442 15.54 6.73 13.40
CA THR A 442 15.48 5.33 13.84
C THR A 442 15.00 5.29 15.30
N ALA A 443 13.80 4.77 15.55
CA ALA A 443 13.37 4.44 16.90
C ALA A 443 14.21 3.30 17.45
N GLY A 444 14.64 3.40 18.71
CA GLY A 444 15.46 2.36 19.35
C GLY A 444 14.71 1.04 19.44
N THR A 445 13.57 1.05 20.08
CA THR A 445 12.66 -0.11 20.20
C THR A 445 11.21 0.33 20.16
N ALA A 446 10.36 -0.55 19.63
CA ALA A 446 8.92 -0.36 19.59
C ALA A 446 8.22 -1.73 19.66
N HIS A 447 6.94 -1.75 19.96
CA HIS A 447 6.15 -2.96 19.88
C HIS A 447 4.77 -2.69 19.28
N SER A 448 4.20 -3.74 18.69
CA SER A 448 2.80 -3.77 18.25
C SER A 448 2.21 -5.11 18.65
N ARG A 449 1.08 -5.10 19.35
CA ARG A 449 0.38 -6.32 19.78
C ARG A 449 -1.12 -6.13 19.62
N GLY A 450 -1.82 -7.23 19.42
CA GLY A 450 -3.25 -7.13 19.24
C GLY A 450 -3.94 -8.42 18.92
N MET A 451 -5.20 -8.27 18.51
CA MET A 451 -6.05 -9.35 18.07
C MET A 451 -6.82 -8.92 16.82
N GLU A 452 -6.96 -9.83 15.89
CA GLU A 452 -7.79 -9.68 14.70
C GLU A 452 -8.81 -10.81 14.69
N ALA A 453 -10.04 -10.53 14.25
CA ALA A 453 -11.04 -11.55 14.01
C ALA A 453 -11.80 -11.24 12.73
N THR A 454 -12.16 -12.27 11.99
CA THR A 454 -13.02 -12.20 10.81
C THR A 454 -14.11 -13.26 10.90
N ALA A 455 -15.30 -12.93 10.43
CA ALA A 455 -16.41 -13.84 10.31
C ALA A 455 -17.04 -13.70 8.93
N HIS A 456 -17.40 -14.81 8.37
CA HIS A 456 -18.16 -14.94 7.14
C HIS A 456 -19.41 -15.78 7.42
N TRP A 457 -20.55 -15.35 6.90
CA TRP A 457 -21.79 -16.08 7.05
C TRP A 457 -22.69 -15.91 5.81
N LYS A 458 -23.08 -17.01 5.21
CA LYS A 458 -24.01 -17.11 4.09
C LYS A 458 -25.30 -17.82 4.54
N PRO A 459 -26.20 -17.11 5.26
CA PRO A 459 -27.43 -17.71 5.79
C PRO A 459 -28.36 -18.19 4.68
N LEU A 460 -28.36 -17.49 3.55
CA LEU A 460 -29.11 -17.80 2.34
C LEU A 460 -28.17 -17.82 1.15
N ASP A 461 -28.54 -18.50 0.08
CA ASP A 461 -27.74 -18.46 -1.17
C ASP A 461 -27.71 -17.04 -1.78
N THR A 462 -28.69 -16.22 -1.44
CA THR A 462 -28.85 -14.83 -1.89
C THR A 462 -28.28 -13.80 -0.92
N LEU A 463 -27.78 -14.19 0.25
CA LEU A 463 -27.28 -13.25 1.28
C LEU A 463 -25.94 -13.70 1.82
N GLN A 464 -24.94 -12.85 1.69
CA GLN A 464 -23.60 -13.01 2.27
C GLN A 464 -23.28 -11.88 3.22
N LEU A 465 -22.81 -12.21 4.41
CA LEU A 465 -22.45 -11.28 5.47
C LEU A 465 -20.99 -11.49 5.87
N ASN A 466 -20.25 -10.41 6.04
CA ASN A 466 -18.88 -10.44 6.53
C ASN A 466 -18.72 -9.45 7.69
N ALA A 467 -17.90 -9.81 8.65
CA ALA A 467 -17.51 -8.93 9.74
C ALA A 467 -16.01 -9.03 10.02
N PHE A 468 -15.41 -7.94 10.45
CA PHE A 468 -14.04 -7.95 10.94
C PHE A 468 -13.89 -7.10 12.21
N LEU A 469 -12.95 -7.47 13.05
CA LEU A 469 -12.51 -6.76 14.23
C LEU A 469 -10.99 -6.71 14.24
N GLY A 470 -10.40 -5.55 14.47
CA GLY A 470 -8.98 -5.36 14.74
C GLY A 470 -8.80 -4.54 16.01
N LEU A 471 -8.07 -5.09 16.97
CA LEU A 471 -7.62 -4.40 18.17
C LEU A 471 -6.09 -4.35 18.12
N THR A 472 -5.51 -3.15 18.15
CA THR A 472 -4.07 -2.97 18.00
C THR A 472 -3.56 -1.95 19.01
N TYR A 473 -2.54 -2.35 19.75
CA TYR A 473 -1.76 -1.44 20.58
C TYR A 473 -0.33 -1.41 20.03
N ALA A 474 0.08 -0.27 19.48
CA ALA A 474 1.41 -0.06 18.93
C ALA A 474 2.02 1.21 19.57
N ALA A 475 3.22 1.08 20.14
CA ALA A 475 3.89 2.17 20.86
C ALA A 475 5.41 2.08 20.72
N TYR A 476 6.06 3.22 20.84
CA TYR A 476 7.51 3.32 20.96
C TYR A 476 7.92 2.99 22.39
N ASP A 477 8.82 2.02 22.60
CA ASP A 477 9.38 1.72 23.92
C ASP A 477 10.50 2.69 24.27
N ARG A 478 11.39 2.95 23.30
CA ARG A 478 12.47 3.92 23.40
C ARG A 478 12.66 4.63 22.06
N PHE A 479 12.34 5.90 22.00
CA PHE A 479 12.52 6.73 20.81
C PHE A 479 12.81 8.18 21.20
N VAL A 480 14.08 8.58 21.08
CA VAL A 480 14.52 9.97 21.20
C VAL A 480 15.06 10.42 19.86
N PHE A 481 14.55 11.50 19.31
CA PHE A 481 14.94 12.01 18.01
C PHE A 481 14.90 13.55 18.01
N GLY A 482 15.99 14.19 17.52
CA GLY A 482 16.10 15.63 17.46
C GLY A 482 15.84 16.35 18.82
N GLY A 483 16.31 15.78 19.92
CA GLY A 483 16.09 16.31 21.28
C GLY A 483 14.68 16.05 21.84
N THR A 484 13.76 15.47 21.08
CA THR A 484 12.40 15.15 21.56
C THR A 484 12.29 13.68 21.92
N ASP A 485 11.73 13.40 23.11
CA ASP A 485 11.44 12.04 23.57
C ASP A 485 10.01 11.63 23.20
N TYR A 486 9.91 10.62 22.33
CA TYR A 486 8.66 10.00 21.86
C TYR A 486 8.37 8.68 22.59
N SER A 487 9.19 8.27 23.57
CA SER A 487 9.02 7.02 24.30
C SER A 487 7.66 6.95 24.98
N GLY A 488 7.02 5.79 24.96
CA GLY A 488 5.67 5.55 25.48
C GLY A 488 4.53 6.10 24.61
N LYS A 489 4.81 6.90 23.56
CA LYS A 489 3.75 7.41 22.70
C LYS A 489 3.25 6.33 21.74
N GLN A 490 1.96 6.41 21.40
CA GLN A 490 1.35 5.53 20.39
C GLN A 490 1.93 5.84 19.00
N MET A 491 2.19 4.79 18.22
CA MET A 491 2.61 4.93 16.84
C MET A 491 1.52 5.62 16.01
N ALA A 492 1.92 6.60 15.20
CA ALA A 492 1.00 7.36 14.36
C ALA A 492 0.29 6.47 13.32
N GLY A 493 -0.89 6.91 12.88
CA GLY A 493 -1.68 6.21 11.87
C GLY A 493 -2.35 4.91 12.33
N THR A 494 -2.15 4.48 13.59
CA THR A 494 -2.64 3.20 14.11
C THR A 494 -3.86 3.41 15.00
N PRO A 495 -5.10 3.08 14.57
CA PRO A 495 -6.26 3.10 15.45
C PRO A 495 -6.21 1.93 16.44
N ARG A 496 -6.57 2.19 17.70
CA ARG A 496 -6.64 1.14 18.73
C ARG A 496 -7.69 0.08 18.45
N SER A 497 -8.76 0.47 17.76
CA SER A 497 -9.84 -0.44 17.37
C SER A 497 -10.33 -0.09 15.97
N ASN A 498 -10.58 -1.13 15.19
CA ASN A 498 -11.15 -1.02 13.87
C ASN A 498 -12.10 -2.20 13.68
N PHE A 499 -13.36 -1.94 13.36
CA PHE A 499 -14.30 -3.01 13.05
C PHE A 499 -15.20 -2.62 11.90
N GLY A 500 -15.64 -3.62 11.17
CA GLY A 500 -16.56 -3.41 10.06
C GLY A 500 -17.46 -4.60 9.84
N PHE A 501 -18.51 -4.29 9.13
CA PHE A 501 -19.52 -5.21 8.67
C PHE A 501 -19.82 -4.92 7.21
N SER A 502 -19.97 -5.96 6.39
CA SER A 502 -20.47 -5.81 5.03
C SER A 502 -21.48 -6.90 4.70
N GLY A 503 -22.45 -6.54 3.88
CA GLY A 503 -23.46 -7.45 3.37
C GLY A 503 -23.62 -7.30 1.86
N GLU A 504 -23.74 -8.43 1.18
CA GLU A 504 -24.15 -8.53 -0.22
C GLU A 504 -25.44 -9.33 -0.28
N TRP A 505 -26.48 -8.72 -0.84
CA TRP A 505 -27.80 -9.31 -0.94
C TRP A 505 -28.31 -9.28 -2.38
N HIS A 506 -28.77 -10.43 -2.86
CA HIS A 506 -29.42 -10.60 -4.16
C HIS A 506 -30.90 -10.87 -3.97
N PRO A 507 -31.75 -9.83 -3.79
CA PRO A 507 -33.20 -10.00 -3.57
C PRO A 507 -33.91 -10.66 -4.76
N ALA A 508 -33.33 -10.55 -5.94
CA ALA A 508 -33.72 -11.24 -7.16
C ALA A 508 -32.47 -11.51 -8.02
N PRO A 509 -32.52 -12.41 -9.02
CA PRO A 509 -31.34 -12.83 -9.80
C PRO A 509 -30.60 -11.68 -10.50
N ASP A 510 -31.31 -10.60 -10.80
CA ASP A 510 -30.83 -9.44 -11.53
C ASP A 510 -30.60 -8.19 -10.63
N TRP A 511 -30.72 -8.34 -9.31
CA TRP A 511 -30.46 -7.29 -8.34
C TRP A 511 -29.31 -7.65 -7.42
N ALA A 512 -28.49 -6.66 -7.11
CA ALA A 512 -27.48 -6.75 -6.06
C ALA A 512 -27.54 -5.50 -5.17
N VAL A 513 -27.49 -5.70 -3.87
CA VAL A 513 -27.41 -4.65 -2.85
C VAL A 513 -26.19 -4.91 -2.01
N ASN A 514 -25.26 -3.95 -1.99
CA ASN A 514 -24.05 -4.01 -1.18
C ASN A 514 -24.08 -2.89 -0.14
N VAL A 515 -23.76 -3.23 1.11
CA VAL A 515 -23.63 -2.27 2.21
C VAL A 515 -22.35 -2.58 2.96
N SER A 516 -21.60 -1.55 3.30
CA SER A 516 -20.41 -1.63 4.15
C SER A 516 -20.47 -0.58 5.24
N VAL A 517 -20.20 -0.99 6.47
CA VAL A 517 -20.10 -0.12 7.64
C VAL A 517 -18.75 -0.35 8.29
N VAL A 518 -17.93 0.70 8.40
CA VAL A 518 -16.62 0.63 9.04
C VAL A 518 -16.52 1.70 10.13
N ARG A 519 -16.23 1.27 11.35
CA ARG A 519 -15.88 2.18 12.45
C ARG A 519 -14.37 2.14 12.69
N ARG A 520 -13.75 3.32 12.67
CA ARG A 520 -12.35 3.50 13.08
C ARG A 520 -12.27 4.16 14.45
N GLY A 521 -11.41 3.63 15.29
CA GLY A 521 -11.11 4.18 16.59
C GLY A 521 -10.25 5.44 16.53
N ARG A 522 -9.96 6.02 17.68
CA ARG A 522 -9.07 7.18 17.81
C ARG A 522 -7.70 6.89 17.20
N THR A 523 -7.16 7.85 16.45
CA THR A 523 -5.90 7.70 15.72
C THR A 523 -5.07 8.97 15.83
N THR A 524 -3.82 8.87 16.29
CA THR A 524 -2.82 9.94 16.21
C THR A 524 -2.32 10.05 14.77
N LEU A 525 -2.26 11.26 14.22
CA LEU A 525 -1.95 11.46 12.80
C LEU A 525 -0.44 11.58 12.54
N TYR A 526 0.33 12.12 13.48
CA TYR A 526 1.76 12.31 13.37
C TYR A 526 2.43 12.14 14.74
N PRO A 527 3.66 11.62 14.85
CA PRO A 527 4.30 11.30 16.14
C PRO A 527 4.42 12.48 17.12
N SER A 528 4.75 13.67 16.60
CA SER A 528 4.88 14.90 17.40
C SER A 528 3.57 15.70 17.55
N SER A 529 2.49 15.30 16.86
CA SER A 529 1.21 16.03 16.89
C SER A 529 0.33 15.60 18.05
N SER A 530 -0.28 16.57 18.72
CA SER A 530 -1.40 16.34 19.65
C SER A 530 -2.73 16.06 18.93
N ILE A 531 -2.79 16.33 17.62
CA ILE A 531 -4.02 16.19 16.83
C ILE A 531 -4.29 14.72 16.56
N GLN A 532 -5.52 14.33 16.83
CA GLN A 532 -6.02 12.98 16.66
C GLN A 532 -7.37 13.02 15.93
N ASN A 533 -7.63 12.01 15.12
CA ASN A 533 -9.00 11.70 14.73
C ASN A 533 -9.77 11.16 15.94
N ALA A 534 -10.92 11.74 16.24
CA ALA A 534 -11.93 11.09 17.08
C ALA A 534 -12.43 9.81 16.38
N PRO A 535 -13.03 8.86 17.11
CA PRO A 535 -13.67 7.71 16.45
C PRO A 535 -14.75 8.17 15.46
N TYR A 536 -14.79 7.53 14.29
CA TYR A 536 -15.77 7.85 13.25
C TYR A 536 -16.29 6.58 12.55
N VAL A 537 -17.45 6.72 11.88
CA VAL A 537 -18.11 5.63 11.16
C VAL A 537 -18.28 6.03 9.70
N LEU A 538 -17.88 5.16 8.80
CA LEU A 538 -18.12 5.27 7.35
C LEU A 538 -19.19 4.25 6.96
N VAL A 539 -20.15 4.69 6.18
CA VAL A 539 -21.17 3.83 5.58
C VAL A 539 -21.12 4.02 4.07
N ASP A 540 -20.92 2.92 3.36
CA ASP A 540 -20.99 2.88 1.90
C ASP A 540 -22.11 1.92 1.49
N ALA A 541 -22.83 2.27 0.42
CA ALA A 541 -23.88 1.42 -0.12
C ALA A 541 -23.95 1.51 -1.64
N GLN A 542 -24.37 0.42 -2.25
CA GLN A 542 -24.64 0.34 -3.69
C GLN A 542 -25.87 -0.53 -3.93
N ILE A 543 -26.73 -0.10 -4.84
CA ILE A 543 -27.81 -0.92 -5.40
C ILE A 543 -27.61 -1.03 -6.90
N GLU A 544 -27.64 -2.23 -7.43
CA GLU A 544 -27.38 -2.55 -8.82
C GLU A 544 -28.50 -3.39 -9.41
N LYS A 545 -28.88 -3.04 -10.65
CA LYS A 545 -29.83 -3.80 -11.48
C LYS A 545 -29.14 -4.20 -12.78
N ARG A 546 -29.31 -5.46 -13.20
CA ARG A 546 -28.80 -6.01 -14.47
C ARG A 546 -29.95 -6.38 -15.39
N TRP A 547 -29.81 -6.08 -16.68
CA TRP A 547 -30.73 -6.49 -17.75
C TRP A 547 -29.91 -7.01 -18.94
N LYS A 548 -29.98 -8.29 -19.23
CA LYS A 548 -29.23 -8.86 -20.37
C LYS A 548 -27.80 -8.32 -20.43
N HIS A 549 -27.58 -7.27 -21.21
CA HIS A 549 -26.30 -6.63 -21.46
C HIS A 549 -26.07 -5.35 -20.64
N TRP A 550 -27.09 -4.80 -20.01
CA TRP A 550 -27.01 -3.52 -19.29
C TRP A 550 -26.92 -3.71 -17.79
N THR A 551 -26.14 -2.85 -17.18
CA THR A 551 -26.05 -2.72 -15.71
C THR A 551 -26.30 -1.27 -15.34
N VAL A 552 -27.14 -1.02 -14.37
CA VAL A 552 -27.32 0.32 -13.76
C VAL A 552 -27.11 0.18 -12.26
N ALA A 553 -26.30 1.05 -11.68
CA ALA A 553 -26.08 1.10 -10.25
C ALA A 553 -26.20 2.52 -9.70
N LEU A 554 -26.73 2.64 -8.49
CA LEU A 554 -26.65 3.83 -7.66
C LEU A 554 -25.71 3.52 -6.51
N TYR A 555 -24.79 4.42 -6.20
CA TYR A 555 -23.84 4.23 -5.11
C TYR A 555 -23.67 5.47 -4.24
N GLY A 556 -23.26 5.27 -3.02
CA GLY A 556 -22.87 6.33 -2.11
C GLY A 556 -21.72 5.91 -1.22
N HIS A 557 -20.73 6.79 -1.08
CA HIS A 557 -19.61 6.65 -0.17
C HIS A 557 -19.72 7.68 0.96
N ASN A 558 -19.25 7.29 2.16
CA ASN A 558 -19.34 8.13 3.34
C ASN A 558 -20.76 8.70 3.54
N LEU A 559 -21.80 7.85 3.46
CA LEU A 559 -23.20 8.25 3.57
C LEU A 559 -23.52 8.95 4.90
N THR A 560 -22.77 8.65 5.95
CA THR A 560 -22.83 9.34 7.26
C THR A 560 -22.30 10.77 7.20
N ASN A 561 -21.63 11.17 6.13
CA ASN A 561 -20.89 12.43 6.01
C ASN A 561 -19.93 12.68 7.18
N SER A 562 -19.27 11.62 7.64
CA SER A 562 -18.29 11.70 8.73
C SER A 562 -17.11 12.56 8.31
N SER A 563 -16.77 13.55 9.16
CA SER A 563 -15.58 14.38 8.98
C SER A 563 -14.41 13.78 9.74
N TYR A 564 -13.29 13.54 9.05
CA TYR A 564 -12.04 13.05 9.62
C TYR A 564 -10.85 13.55 8.79
N PHE A 565 -9.64 13.33 9.30
CA PHE A 565 -8.41 13.74 8.62
C PHE A 565 -7.68 12.53 8.07
N THR A 566 -7.19 12.65 6.85
CA THR A 566 -6.42 11.60 6.15
C THR A 566 -4.94 11.66 6.50
N ARG A 567 -4.39 12.87 6.67
CA ARG A 567 -2.98 13.13 6.96
C ARG A 567 -2.83 14.25 8.00
N GLY A 568 -1.66 14.29 8.64
CA GLY A 568 -1.26 15.37 9.54
C GLY A 568 0.22 15.65 9.43
N LEU A 569 0.64 16.88 9.77
CA LEU A 569 2.02 17.34 9.87
C LEU A 569 2.41 17.69 11.31
N SER A 570 3.71 17.85 11.55
CA SER A 570 4.29 18.22 12.83
C SER A 570 3.73 19.53 13.41
N GLY A 571 3.51 20.53 12.58
CA GLY A 571 2.96 21.84 12.96
C GLY A 571 1.47 21.86 13.32
N GLY A 572 0.82 20.70 13.34
CA GLY A 572 -0.60 20.63 13.69
C GLY A 572 -1.55 20.88 12.52
N TYR A 573 -1.06 20.87 11.32
CA TYR A 573 -1.84 20.97 10.08
C TYR A 573 -2.33 19.60 9.65
N VAL A 574 -3.50 19.56 9.04
CA VAL A 574 -4.19 18.32 8.66
C VAL A 574 -4.84 18.45 7.27
N VAL A 575 -5.02 17.32 6.62
CA VAL A 575 -5.77 17.19 5.36
C VAL A 575 -7.13 16.56 5.67
N ALA A 576 -8.20 17.22 5.22
CA ALA A 576 -9.56 16.70 5.36
C ALA A 576 -9.80 15.51 4.42
N ALA A 577 -10.60 14.55 4.89
CA ALA A 577 -11.16 13.52 4.03
C ALA A 577 -12.27 14.07 3.12
N ASN A 578 -12.53 13.35 2.03
CA ASN A 578 -13.63 13.67 1.13
C ASN A 578 -14.97 13.63 1.86
N PRO A 579 -15.87 14.60 1.62
CA PRO A 579 -17.24 14.56 2.12
C PRO A 579 -18.02 13.40 1.49
N ARG A 580 -19.29 13.24 1.87
CA ARG A 580 -20.20 12.27 1.26
C ARG A 580 -20.22 12.40 -0.26
N GLN A 581 -20.10 11.27 -0.95
CA GLN A 581 -20.16 11.16 -2.40
C GLN A 581 -21.33 10.28 -2.82
N LEU A 582 -22.09 10.73 -3.80
CA LEU A 582 -23.21 10.01 -4.41
C LEU A 582 -22.99 9.95 -5.92
N GLY A 583 -23.40 8.88 -6.55
CA GLY A 583 -23.28 8.74 -7.99
C GLY A 583 -24.09 7.60 -8.57
N PHE A 584 -24.07 7.52 -9.88
CA PHE A 584 -24.63 6.40 -10.62
C PHE A 584 -23.64 5.87 -11.64
N ARG A 585 -23.81 4.60 -11.99
CA ARG A 585 -23.06 3.90 -13.03
C ARG A 585 -24.00 3.25 -14.02
N VAL A 586 -23.66 3.35 -15.30
CA VAL A 586 -24.30 2.62 -16.40
C VAL A 586 -23.24 1.82 -17.14
N GLY A 587 -23.45 0.53 -17.27
CA GLY A 587 -22.54 -0.37 -17.97
C GLY A 587 -23.25 -1.17 -19.05
N VAL A 588 -22.50 -1.56 -20.09
CA VAL A 588 -22.95 -2.48 -21.14
C VAL A 588 -21.88 -3.55 -21.36
N ASN A 589 -22.34 -4.83 -21.44
CA ASN A 589 -21.49 -5.98 -21.77
C ASN A 589 -21.92 -6.54 -23.12
N PHE A 590 -20.98 -6.95 -23.96
CA PHE A 590 -21.22 -7.48 -25.31
C PHE A 590 -20.23 -8.58 -25.70
#